data_cfd701cd15813f8f23f2688466ca87b4
#
_entry.id   cfd701cd15813f8f23f2688466ca87b4
#
_cell.length_a   1.000
_cell.length_b   1.000
_cell.length_c   1.000
_cell.angle_alpha   90.00
_cell.angle_beta   90.00
_cell.angle_gamma   90.00
#
_symmetry.space_group_name_H-M   'P 1'
#
loop_
_entity.id
_entity.type
_entity.pdbx_description
1 polymer ?
#
loop_
_entity_poly.entity_id
_entity_poly.type
_entity_poly.pdbx_seq_one_letter_code
_entity_poly.pdbx_strand_id
1 'polypeptide(L)'
;MSLSIGLLSYRSHPYSGGQGIYVKHLSRALVQLGHKVDIISGPPYPELSQGVNLIKIPSLNIFEEEDRLRSFKKSYFISPLDLFEWLSVMSGGFPEPYTFGVRVREYLKKSLSNYDIIHDNQSLCYSLLDLQKEIPLVTTIHHPITRDHKLELESTNNWKQ
;
A
#
# COMPACT_ATOMS: atom_id res chain seq x y z
N MET A 1 -3.13 -23.53 15.53
CA MET A 1 -2.98 -22.22 16.22
C MET A 1 -3.54 -21.16 15.29
N SER A 2 -4.46 -20.31 15.74
CA SER A 2 -5.00 -19.20 14.94
C SER A 2 -4.15 -17.96 15.18
N LEU A 3 -3.78 -17.25 14.11
CA LEU A 3 -3.04 -15.98 14.16
C LEU A 3 -3.97 -14.83 13.78
N SER A 4 -3.69 -13.66 14.33
CA SER A 4 -4.24 -12.38 13.91
C SER A 4 -3.24 -11.69 12.98
N ILE A 5 -3.60 -11.52 11.72
CA ILE A 5 -2.71 -11.08 10.64
C ILE A 5 -3.15 -9.71 10.12
N GLY A 6 -2.25 -8.73 10.17
CA GLY A 6 -2.42 -7.43 9.49
C GLY A 6 -1.76 -7.47 8.12
N LEU A 7 -2.55 -7.53 7.05
CA LEU A 7 -2.07 -7.56 5.66
C LEU A 7 -2.09 -6.15 5.08
N LEU A 8 -0.91 -5.56 4.84
CA LEU A 8 -0.76 -4.21 4.32
C LEU A 8 -0.79 -4.20 2.80
N SER A 9 -1.49 -3.22 2.21
CA SER A 9 -1.45 -2.99 0.77
C SER A 9 -1.67 -1.51 0.47
N TYR A 10 -0.67 -0.84 -0.10
CA TYR A 10 -0.78 0.59 -0.40
C TYR A 10 -1.79 0.91 -1.49
N ARG A 11 -2.05 -0.06 -2.37
CA ARG A 11 -3.03 0.01 -3.47
C ARG A 11 -3.56 -1.39 -3.77
N SER A 12 -4.88 -1.53 -3.88
CA SER A 12 -5.52 -2.84 -4.09
C SER A 12 -6.68 -2.74 -5.05
N HIS A 13 -6.45 -2.18 -6.25
CA HIS A 13 -7.51 -2.08 -7.26
C HIS A 13 -8.13 -3.46 -7.52
N PRO A 14 -9.47 -3.62 -7.42
CA PRO A 14 -10.10 -4.94 -7.46
C PRO A 14 -10.07 -5.61 -8.85
N TYR A 15 -9.97 -4.81 -9.92
CA TYR A 15 -10.08 -5.29 -11.30
C TYR A 15 -8.84 -5.05 -12.15
N SER A 16 -7.86 -4.29 -11.67
CA SER A 16 -6.64 -4.00 -12.43
C SER A 16 -5.40 -4.15 -11.56
N GLY A 17 -4.33 -4.67 -12.16
CA GLY A 17 -3.08 -4.92 -11.46
C GLY A 17 -3.11 -6.19 -10.61
N GLY A 18 -1.95 -6.82 -10.45
CA GLY A 18 -1.82 -8.10 -9.75
C GLY A 18 -1.98 -8.00 -8.22
N GLN A 19 -1.66 -6.85 -7.63
CA GLN A 19 -1.59 -6.69 -6.17
C GLN A 19 -2.96 -6.86 -5.48
N GLY A 20 -4.02 -6.24 -6.00
CA GLY A 20 -5.36 -6.36 -5.42
C GLY A 20 -5.92 -7.78 -5.52
N ILE A 21 -5.69 -8.44 -6.65
CA ILE A 21 -6.10 -9.84 -6.88
C ILE A 21 -5.32 -10.76 -5.94
N TYR A 22 -4.01 -10.56 -5.80
CA TYR A 22 -3.18 -11.33 -4.88
C TYR A 22 -3.65 -11.20 -3.43
N VAL A 23 -3.86 -9.97 -2.95
CA VAL A 23 -4.35 -9.69 -1.59
C VAL A 23 -5.69 -10.36 -1.32
N LYS A 24 -6.62 -10.31 -2.29
CA LYS A 24 -7.93 -10.97 -2.21
C LYS A 24 -7.80 -12.50 -2.04
N HIS A 25 -6.96 -13.14 -2.84
CA HIS A 25 -6.78 -14.59 -2.78
C HIS A 25 -6.01 -15.02 -1.54
N LEU A 26 -4.94 -14.30 -1.18
CA LEU A 26 -4.15 -14.58 0.01
C LEU A 26 -4.99 -14.46 1.28
N SER A 27 -5.71 -13.35 1.45
CA SER A 27 -6.55 -13.12 2.63
C SER A 27 -7.64 -14.19 2.78
N ARG A 28 -8.28 -14.57 1.66
CA ARG A 28 -9.25 -15.66 1.63
C ARG A 28 -8.63 -16.98 2.09
N ALA A 29 -7.46 -17.34 1.56
CA ALA A 29 -6.78 -18.58 1.92
C ALA A 29 -6.39 -18.60 3.41
N LEU A 30 -5.90 -17.49 3.94
CA LEU A 30 -5.55 -17.38 5.37
C LEU A 30 -6.78 -17.53 6.28
N VAL A 31 -7.93 -16.94 5.90
CA VAL A 31 -9.19 -17.13 6.64
C VAL A 31 -9.65 -18.59 6.57
N GLN A 32 -9.53 -19.25 5.42
CA GLN A 32 -9.87 -20.68 5.27
C GLN A 32 -8.99 -21.60 6.13
N LEU A 33 -7.74 -21.18 6.41
CA LEU A 33 -6.82 -21.85 7.33
C LEU A 33 -7.13 -21.56 8.82
N GLY A 34 -8.15 -20.75 9.11
CA GLY A 34 -8.59 -20.44 10.46
C GLY A 34 -7.88 -19.24 11.11
N HIS A 35 -7.22 -18.39 10.33
CA HIS A 35 -6.61 -17.17 10.82
C HIS A 35 -7.60 -15.98 10.81
N LYS A 36 -7.39 -15.01 11.67
CA LYS A 36 -8.06 -13.70 11.60
C LYS A 36 -7.25 -12.79 10.71
N VAL A 37 -7.89 -12.16 9.72
CA VAL A 37 -7.19 -11.34 8.73
C VAL A 37 -7.85 -9.97 8.61
N ASP A 38 -7.08 -8.93 8.88
CA ASP A 38 -7.40 -7.55 8.58
C ASP A 38 -6.57 -7.11 7.38
N ILE A 39 -7.22 -6.63 6.32
CA ILE A 39 -6.54 -5.91 5.24
C ILE A 39 -6.51 -4.44 5.60
N ILE A 40 -5.30 -3.89 5.74
CA ILE A 40 -5.04 -2.47 5.99
C ILE A 40 -4.62 -1.87 4.66
N SER A 41 -5.53 -1.16 3.99
CA SER A 41 -5.32 -0.73 2.60
C SER A 41 -5.47 0.76 2.39
N GLY A 42 -4.60 1.30 1.52
CA GLY A 42 -4.83 2.57 0.82
C GLY A 42 -5.79 2.40 -0.37
N PRO A 43 -6.32 3.51 -0.90
CA PRO A 43 -7.16 3.49 -2.10
C PRO A 43 -6.31 3.20 -3.37
N PRO A 44 -6.92 2.65 -4.42
CA PRO A 44 -8.24 2.06 -4.45
C PRO A 44 -8.33 0.80 -3.59
N TYR A 45 -9.46 0.67 -2.88
CA TYR A 45 -9.64 -0.40 -1.90
C TYR A 45 -10.00 -1.73 -2.56
N PRO A 46 -9.57 -2.87 -1.97
CA PRO A 46 -9.87 -4.19 -2.52
C PRO A 46 -11.34 -4.58 -2.32
N GLU A 47 -11.82 -5.46 -3.20
CA GLU A 47 -12.99 -6.29 -2.89
C GLU A 47 -12.58 -7.43 -1.97
N LEU A 48 -13.35 -7.65 -0.91
CA LEU A 48 -13.04 -8.64 0.10
C LEU A 48 -13.87 -9.91 -0.03
N SER A 49 -13.26 -11.01 0.36
CA SER A 49 -13.97 -12.26 0.61
C SER A 49 -14.62 -12.25 2.00
N GLN A 50 -15.63 -13.10 2.19
CA GLN A 50 -16.29 -13.25 3.48
C GLN A 50 -15.28 -13.64 4.58
N GLY A 51 -15.42 -13.02 5.75
CA GLY A 51 -14.55 -13.27 6.91
C GLY A 51 -13.27 -12.45 6.95
N VAL A 52 -13.01 -11.61 5.95
CA VAL A 52 -11.89 -10.65 5.94
C VAL A 52 -12.40 -9.27 6.33
N ASN A 53 -11.71 -8.59 7.22
CA ASN A 53 -12.03 -7.22 7.61
C ASN A 53 -11.18 -6.20 6.82
N LEU A 54 -11.73 -5.01 6.53
CA LEU A 54 -11.04 -3.93 5.82
C LEU A 54 -10.84 -2.72 6.73
N ILE A 55 -9.60 -2.34 6.89
CA ILE A 55 -9.19 -1.10 7.55
C ILE A 55 -8.69 -0.14 6.47
N LYS A 56 -9.45 0.91 6.25
CA LYS A 56 -9.16 1.92 5.23
C LYS A 56 -8.19 2.96 5.75
N ILE A 57 -7.04 3.06 5.11
CA ILE A 57 -6.07 4.14 5.35
C ILE A 57 -6.27 5.17 4.24
N PRO A 58 -6.79 6.36 4.54
CA PRO A 58 -7.05 7.37 3.52
C PRO A 58 -5.75 7.89 2.90
N SER A 59 -5.75 8.11 1.60
CA SER A 59 -4.73 8.83 0.84
C SER A 59 -5.38 9.63 -0.29
N LEU A 60 -4.60 10.40 -1.04
CA LEU A 60 -5.17 11.31 -2.03
C LEU A 60 -5.70 10.61 -3.28
N ASN A 61 -5.17 9.41 -3.61
CA ASN A 61 -5.53 8.63 -4.80
C ASN A 61 -5.46 9.42 -6.13
N ILE A 62 -4.48 10.30 -6.25
CA ILE A 62 -4.35 11.26 -7.35
C ILE A 62 -4.14 10.58 -8.71
N PHE A 63 -3.60 9.37 -8.73
CA PHE A 63 -3.34 8.65 -9.98
C PHE A 63 -4.61 8.24 -10.73
N GLU A 64 -5.75 8.15 -10.05
CA GLU A 64 -7.05 7.88 -10.67
C GLU A 64 -7.78 9.16 -11.10
N GLU A 65 -7.28 10.34 -10.74
CA GLU A 65 -7.87 11.62 -11.15
C GLU A 65 -7.47 11.96 -12.59
N GLU A 66 -8.45 12.27 -13.43
CA GLU A 66 -8.23 12.67 -14.83
C GLU A 66 -7.45 13.97 -14.94
N ASP A 67 -7.74 14.95 -14.07
CA ASP A 67 -7.02 16.22 -14.00
C ASP A 67 -6.32 16.36 -12.63
N ARG A 68 -5.07 15.96 -12.59
CA ARG A 68 -4.23 15.99 -11.37
C ARG A 68 -4.03 17.39 -10.82
N LEU A 69 -3.97 18.42 -11.67
CA LEU A 69 -3.78 19.80 -11.23
C LEU A 69 -5.03 20.31 -10.51
N ARG A 70 -6.22 19.99 -11.05
CA ARG A 70 -7.49 20.38 -10.45
C ARG A 70 -7.86 19.56 -9.21
N SER A 71 -7.19 18.43 -8.98
CA SER A 71 -7.40 17.62 -7.77
C SER A 71 -6.92 18.32 -6.49
N PHE A 72 -6.21 19.45 -6.60
CA PHE A 72 -5.73 20.20 -5.44
C PHE A 72 -6.88 20.69 -4.54
N LYS A 73 -6.79 20.36 -3.27
CA LYS A 73 -7.74 20.82 -2.24
C LYS A 73 -7.04 21.70 -1.23
N LYS A 74 -7.71 22.77 -0.80
CA LYS A 74 -7.17 23.68 0.24
C LYS A 74 -6.84 22.96 1.55
N SER A 75 -7.52 21.84 1.84
CA SER A 75 -7.23 20.98 2.99
C SER A 75 -5.83 20.37 2.99
N TYR A 76 -5.15 20.27 1.83
CA TYR A 76 -3.79 19.76 1.75
C TYR A 76 -2.77 20.63 2.49
N PHE A 77 -3.05 21.93 2.65
CA PHE A 77 -2.22 22.81 3.47
C PHE A 77 -2.26 22.49 4.97
N ILE A 78 -3.30 21.78 5.43
CA ILE A 78 -3.45 21.38 6.84
C ILE A 78 -2.66 20.10 7.13
N SER A 79 -2.46 19.25 6.11
CA SER A 79 -1.74 17.99 6.23
C SER A 79 -0.43 18.05 5.45
N PRO A 80 0.74 18.20 6.12
CA PRO A 80 2.03 18.22 5.43
C PRO A 80 2.27 16.97 4.58
N LEU A 81 1.74 15.80 5.02
CA LEU A 81 1.88 14.55 4.28
C LEU A 81 1.06 14.55 2.99
N ASP A 82 -0.16 15.11 3.02
CA ASP A 82 -1.01 15.21 1.84
C ASP A 82 -0.42 16.21 0.84
N LEU A 83 0.08 17.34 1.34
CA LEU A 83 0.77 18.33 0.50
C LEU A 83 2.01 17.73 -0.16
N PHE A 84 2.82 17.00 0.61
CA PHE A 84 3.99 16.28 0.07
C PHE A 84 3.57 15.26 -1.00
N GLU A 85 2.51 14.47 -0.76
CA GLU A 85 2.00 13.49 -1.71
C GLU A 85 1.58 14.17 -3.01
N TRP A 86 0.81 15.27 -2.93
CA TRP A 86 0.36 16.01 -4.10
C TRP A 86 1.52 16.62 -4.88
N LEU A 87 2.44 17.34 -4.22
CA LEU A 87 3.62 17.95 -4.86
C LEU A 87 4.53 16.92 -5.52
N SER A 88 4.74 15.77 -4.87
CA SER A 88 5.54 14.68 -5.42
C SER A 88 4.92 14.11 -6.69
N VAL A 89 3.60 13.88 -6.73
CA VAL A 89 2.90 13.43 -7.95
C VAL A 89 3.00 14.47 -9.06
N MET A 90 2.87 15.76 -8.73
CA MET A 90 3.01 16.85 -9.72
C MET A 90 4.41 16.93 -10.32
N SER A 91 5.45 16.56 -9.58
CA SER A 91 6.84 16.49 -10.07
C SER A 91 7.18 15.17 -10.78
N GLY A 92 6.21 14.27 -10.97
CA GLY A 92 6.41 12.96 -11.61
C GLY A 92 6.89 11.87 -10.66
N GLY A 93 6.87 12.12 -9.34
CA GLY A 93 7.23 11.12 -8.34
C GLY A 93 6.12 10.12 -8.07
N PHE A 94 6.47 9.05 -7.35
CA PHE A 94 5.56 8.00 -6.91
C PHE A 94 5.59 7.88 -5.37
N PRO A 95 4.91 8.80 -4.65
CA PRO A 95 4.98 8.90 -3.19
C PRO A 95 4.08 7.91 -2.45
N GLU A 96 3.12 7.28 -3.12
CA GLU A 96 2.06 6.47 -2.49
C GLU A 96 2.57 5.41 -1.51
N PRO A 97 3.58 4.56 -1.85
CA PRO A 97 4.07 3.57 -0.90
C PRO A 97 4.64 4.21 0.36
N TYR A 98 5.35 5.34 0.22
CA TYR A 98 5.93 6.07 1.33
C TYR A 98 4.85 6.68 2.23
N THR A 99 3.92 7.44 1.66
CA THR A 99 2.87 8.13 2.41
C THR A 99 1.90 7.14 3.06
N PHE A 100 1.61 6.05 2.37
CA PHE A 100 0.87 4.92 2.95
C PHE A 100 1.57 4.34 4.17
N GLY A 101 2.86 4.03 4.06
CA GLY A 101 3.63 3.47 5.17
C GLY A 101 3.68 4.40 6.39
N VAL A 102 3.78 5.72 6.19
CA VAL A 102 3.72 6.69 7.28
C VAL A 102 2.35 6.66 7.98
N ARG A 103 1.25 6.68 7.21
CA ARG A 103 -0.12 6.62 7.76
C ARG A 103 -0.40 5.29 8.47
N VAL A 104 0.04 4.17 7.88
CA VAL A 104 -0.09 2.84 8.51
C VAL A 104 0.68 2.77 9.81
N ARG A 105 1.90 3.31 9.87
CA ARG A 105 2.67 3.34 11.11
C ARG A 105 1.93 4.09 12.22
N GLU A 106 1.31 5.23 11.91
CA GLU A 106 0.51 5.97 12.90
C GLU A 106 -0.73 5.17 13.36
N TYR A 107 -1.37 4.45 12.45
CA TYR A 107 -2.46 3.54 12.80
C TYR A 107 -1.97 2.40 13.71
N LEU A 108 -0.88 1.75 13.33
CA LEU A 108 -0.33 0.60 14.06
C LEU A 108 0.21 0.96 15.45
N LYS A 109 0.68 2.18 15.69
CA LYS A 109 1.06 2.62 17.05
C LYS A 109 -0.03 2.36 18.10
N LYS A 110 -1.29 2.38 17.70
CA LYS A 110 -2.45 2.21 18.59
C LYS A 110 -3.06 0.81 18.53
N SER A 111 -2.74 0.03 17.51
CA SER A 111 -3.42 -1.23 17.20
C SER A 111 -2.47 -2.41 17.00
N LEU A 112 -1.16 -2.23 17.16
CA LEU A 112 -0.16 -3.27 16.90
C LEU A 112 -0.38 -4.52 17.76
N SER A 113 -0.81 -4.35 19.01
CA SER A 113 -1.13 -5.44 19.94
C SER A 113 -2.29 -6.33 19.51
N ASN A 114 -3.06 -5.92 18.50
CA ASN A 114 -4.14 -6.73 17.94
C ASN A 114 -3.65 -7.80 16.97
N TYR A 115 -2.37 -7.74 16.58
CA TYR A 115 -1.78 -8.61 15.56
C TYR A 115 -0.66 -9.47 16.14
N ASP A 116 -0.53 -10.68 15.61
CA ASP A 116 0.60 -11.58 15.85
C ASP A 116 1.69 -11.42 14.79
N ILE A 117 1.31 -10.93 13.61
CA ILE A 117 2.20 -10.74 12.46
C ILE A 117 1.65 -9.64 11.54
N ILE A 118 2.55 -8.86 10.97
CA ILE A 118 2.26 -7.93 9.88
C ILE A 118 2.86 -8.47 8.58
N HIS A 119 2.04 -8.47 7.53
CA HIS A 119 2.46 -8.88 6.20
C HIS A 119 2.37 -7.68 5.24
N ASP A 120 3.52 -7.14 4.84
CA ASP A 120 3.62 -6.05 3.87
C ASP A 120 3.57 -6.59 2.44
N ASN A 121 2.57 -6.16 1.66
CA ASN A 121 2.44 -6.51 0.25
C ASN A 121 3.13 -5.45 -0.61
N GLN A 122 4.46 -5.49 -0.63
CA GLN A 122 5.34 -4.67 -1.47
C GLN A 122 5.17 -3.14 -1.33
N SER A 123 4.80 -2.63 -0.14
CA SER A 123 4.88 -1.18 0.06
C SER A 123 6.33 -0.72 0.26
N LEU A 124 7.18 -1.59 0.82
CA LEU A 124 8.63 -1.38 0.99
C LEU A 124 8.97 -0.02 1.63
N CYS A 125 8.13 0.44 2.55
CA CYS A 125 8.30 1.73 3.17
C CYS A 125 9.26 1.67 4.35
N TYR A 126 10.24 2.58 4.39
CA TYR A 126 11.19 2.70 5.50
C TYR A 126 10.52 2.89 6.87
N SER A 127 9.36 3.56 6.91
CA SER A 127 8.63 3.75 8.17
C SER A 127 8.13 2.47 8.81
N LEU A 128 8.09 1.35 8.07
CA LEU A 128 7.69 0.04 8.56
C LEU A 128 8.86 -0.77 9.13
N LEU A 129 10.11 -0.38 8.84
CA LEU A 129 11.28 -1.15 9.30
C LEU A 129 11.39 -1.22 10.83
N ASP A 130 10.94 -0.19 11.54
CA ASP A 130 10.97 -0.20 13.00
C ASP A 130 9.97 -1.20 13.59
N LEU A 131 8.89 -1.53 12.88
CA LEU A 131 7.89 -2.48 13.35
C LEU A 131 8.47 -3.88 13.56
N GLN A 132 9.48 -4.28 12.78
CA GLN A 132 10.13 -5.59 12.92
C GLN A 132 10.80 -5.81 14.29
N LYS A 133 11.01 -4.73 15.06
CA LYS A 133 11.56 -4.81 16.44
C LYS A 133 10.48 -5.18 17.47
N GLU A 134 9.21 -4.98 17.11
CA GLU A 134 8.07 -5.13 18.01
C GLU A 134 7.18 -6.32 17.62
N ILE A 135 7.11 -6.63 16.31
CA ILE A 135 6.26 -7.69 15.76
C ILE A 135 6.94 -8.35 14.55
N PRO A 136 6.74 -9.66 14.31
CA PRO A 136 7.17 -10.29 13.08
C PRO A 136 6.63 -9.59 11.85
N LEU A 137 7.53 -9.22 10.92
CA LEU A 137 7.19 -8.56 9.66
C LEU A 137 7.61 -9.44 8.49
N VAL A 138 6.65 -9.80 7.66
CA VAL A 138 6.86 -10.51 6.39
C VAL A 138 6.62 -9.55 5.24
N THR A 139 7.45 -9.59 4.20
CA THR A 139 7.25 -8.77 3.01
C THR A 139 7.20 -9.66 1.77
N THR A 140 6.14 -9.53 0.98
CA THR A 140 6.06 -10.11 -0.36
C THR A 140 6.58 -9.09 -1.38
N ILE A 141 7.51 -9.52 -2.23
CA ILE A 141 8.04 -8.75 -3.35
C ILE A 141 7.56 -9.43 -4.63
N HIS A 142 6.72 -8.76 -5.42
CA HIS A 142 6.14 -9.31 -6.64
C HIS A 142 7.09 -9.21 -7.83
N HIS A 143 7.88 -8.14 -7.89
CA HIS A 143 8.84 -7.91 -8.98
C HIS A 143 9.98 -7.00 -8.50
N PRO A 144 11.16 -7.13 -9.09
CA PRO A 144 12.31 -6.30 -8.75
C PRO A 144 12.16 -4.90 -9.36
N ILE A 145 11.66 -3.94 -8.59
CA ILE A 145 11.37 -2.55 -9.02
C ILE A 145 12.56 -1.89 -9.71
N THR A 146 13.78 -2.12 -9.22
CA THR A 146 15.01 -1.58 -9.82
C THR A 146 15.27 -2.11 -11.21
N ARG A 147 14.93 -3.38 -11.47
CA ARG A 147 15.08 -3.99 -12.80
C ARG A 147 14.04 -3.45 -13.78
N ASP A 148 12.81 -3.29 -13.33
CA ASP A 148 11.73 -2.75 -14.15
C ASP A 148 12.03 -1.32 -14.57
N HIS A 149 12.48 -0.48 -13.62
CA HIS A 149 12.91 0.88 -13.92
C HIS A 149 14.06 0.94 -14.92
N LYS A 150 15.05 0.03 -14.82
CA LYS A 150 16.14 -0.05 -15.79
C LYS A 150 15.65 -0.43 -17.19
N LEU A 151 14.73 -1.40 -17.28
CA LEU A 151 14.13 -1.82 -18.56
C LEU A 151 13.31 -0.71 -19.21
N GLU A 152 12.57 0.07 -18.40
CA GLU A 152 11.83 1.24 -18.90
C GLU A 152 12.78 2.30 -19.46
N LEU A 153 13.88 2.62 -18.76
CA LEU A 153 14.88 3.57 -19.24
C LEU A 153 15.55 3.09 -20.54
N GLU A 154 15.88 1.81 -20.62
CA GLU A 154 16.46 1.22 -21.84
C GLU A 154 15.47 1.26 -23.02
N SER A 155 14.19 0.96 -22.78
CA SER A 155 13.15 1.02 -23.81
C SER A 155 12.92 2.46 -24.32
N THR A 156 12.95 3.45 -23.41
CA THR A 156 12.75 4.87 -23.75
C THR A 156 13.93 5.40 -24.59
N ASN A 157 15.15 4.95 -24.33
CA ASN A 157 16.31 5.35 -25.12
C ASN A 157 16.29 4.74 -26.53
N ASN A 158 15.73 3.54 -26.71
CA ASN A 158 15.61 2.90 -28.02
C ASN A 158 14.55 3.57 -28.94
N TRP A 159 13.63 4.35 -28.37
CA TRP A 159 12.62 5.12 -29.13
C TRP A 159 13.17 6.43 -29.73
N LYS A 160 14.39 6.85 -29.34
CA LYS A 160 15.06 8.04 -29.84
C LYS A 160 16.08 7.76 -30.96
N GLN A 161 16.24 6.51 -31.36
CA GLN A 161 16.98 6.09 -32.55
C GLN A 161 16.04 5.79 -33.71
#